data_2bade0d12f84cf57b78afe3996863871
#
_entry.id   2bade0d12f84cf57b78afe3996863871
#
_cell.length_a   1.000
_cell.length_b   1.000
_cell.length_c   1.000
_cell.angle_alpha   90.00
_cell.angle_beta   90.00
_cell.angle_gamma   90.00
#
_symmetry.space_group_name_H-M   'P 1'
#
loop_
_entity.id
_entity.type
_entity.pdbx_description
1 polymer ?
#
loop_
_entity_poly.entity_id
_entity_poly.type
_entity_poly.pdbx_seq_one_letter_code
_entity_poly.pdbx_strand_id
1 'polypeptide(L)'
;MSYAIVINLDYENHPPELCVELWNVIKLGMLQAGFTCDGRRFVSNLTESQACTRARRVIDDIEDHLEYHRKHLYRFMRDFYGFDTAATTNLLVPGLDEMEVRLGVLV
;
A
#
# COMPACT_ATOMS: atom_id res chain seq x y z
N MET A 1 7.26 -0.04 15.92
CA MET A 1 6.59 0.96 15.09
C MET A 1 6.66 0.49 13.66
N SER A 2 5.57 0.55 12.94
CA SER A 2 5.55 0.14 11.54
C SER A 2 4.80 1.14 10.67
N TYR A 3 5.15 1.15 9.41
CA TYR A 3 4.56 2.04 8.42
C TYR A 3 4.06 1.22 7.24
N ALA A 4 2.85 1.51 6.78
CA ALA A 4 2.21 0.80 5.67
C ALA A 4 2.13 1.69 4.43
N ILE A 5 2.35 1.07 3.28
CA ILE A 5 2.17 1.69 1.97
C ILE A 5 1.03 0.98 1.27
N VAL A 6 0.07 1.73 0.75
CA VAL A 6 -1.06 1.21 -0.02
C VAL A 6 -0.88 1.60 -1.48
N ILE A 7 -0.98 0.61 -2.36
CA ILE A 7 -0.92 0.80 -3.79
C ILE A 7 -2.14 0.13 -4.41
N ASN A 8 -3.00 0.92 -5.02
CA ASN A 8 -4.15 0.42 -5.76
C ASN A 8 -4.04 0.88 -7.22
N LEU A 9 -4.11 -0.07 -8.14
CA LEU A 9 -4.11 0.24 -9.56
C LEU A 9 -5.52 0.57 -10.05
N ASP A 10 -5.59 1.34 -11.11
CA ASP A 10 -6.85 1.77 -11.71
C ASP A 10 -7.30 0.76 -12.78
N TYR A 11 -8.00 -0.28 -12.32
CA TYR A 11 -8.50 -1.33 -13.20
C TYR A 11 -9.65 -0.87 -14.08
N GLU A 12 -10.29 0.23 -13.72
CA GLU A 12 -11.44 0.74 -14.50
C GLU A 12 -11.02 1.44 -15.77
N ASN A 13 -9.90 2.16 -15.73
CA ASN A 13 -9.43 3.00 -16.83
C ASN A 13 -8.26 2.40 -17.62
N HIS A 14 -7.81 1.20 -17.25
CA HIS A 14 -6.69 0.52 -17.92
C HIS A 14 -7.00 -0.95 -18.12
N PRO A 15 -6.37 -1.60 -19.12
CA PRO A 15 -6.61 -3.03 -19.38
C PRO A 15 -6.33 -3.88 -18.15
N PRO A 16 -7.28 -4.72 -17.70
CA PRO A 16 -7.09 -5.53 -16.49
C PRO A 16 -5.85 -6.43 -16.54
N GLU A 17 -5.56 -7.01 -17.69
CA GLU A 17 -4.40 -7.88 -17.86
C GLU A 17 -3.10 -7.14 -17.58
N LEU A 18 -2.99 -5.91 -18.08
CA LEU A 18 -1.82 -5.07 -17.84
C LEU A 18 -1.72 -4.69 -16.36
N CYS A 19 -2.84 -4.34 -15.73
CA CYS A 19 -2.86 -4.02 -14.31
C CYS A 19 -2.41 -5.20 -13.45
N VAL A 20 -2.85 -6.42 -13.76
CA VAL A 20 -2.42 -7.63 -13.04
C VAL A 20 -0.91 -7.84 -13.21
N GLU A 21 -0.41 -7.69 -14.42
CA GLU A 21 1.03 -7.80 -14.70
C GLU A 21 1.83 -6.77 -13.90
N LEU A 22 1.42 -5.51 -13.95
CA LEU A 22 2.08 -4.43 -13.21
C LEU A 22 2.01 -4.64 -11.71
N TRP A 23 0.86 -5.11 -11.20
CA TRP A 23 0.72 -5.41 -9.79
C TRP A 23 1.73 -6.47 -9.32
N ASN A 24 1.89 -7.54 -10.10
CA ASN A 24 2.84 -8.59 -9.77
C ASN A 24 4.28 -8.09 -9.74
N VAL A 25 4.64 -7.21 -10.68
CA VAL A 25 5.98 -6.61 -10.73
C VAL A 25 6.19 -5.67 -9.54
N ILE A 26 5.21 -4.85 -9.22
CA ILE A 26 5.26 -3.93 -8.07
C ILE A 26 5.38 -4.72 -6.77
N LYS A 27 4.56 -5.75 -6.61
CA LYS A 27 4.59 -6.61 -5.42
C LYS A 27 5.97 -7.21 -5.22
N LEU A 28 6.55 -7.79 -6.28
CA LEU A 28 7.89 -8.37 -6.20
C LEU A 28 8.93 -7.31 -5.82
N GLY A 29 8.87 -6.14 -6.44
CA GLY A 29 9.77 -5.05 -6.11
C GLY A 29 9.67 -4.58 -4.66
N MET A 30 8.45 -4.48 -4.14
CA MET A 30 8.22 -4.10 -2.74
C MET A 30 8.74 -5.16 -1.77
N LEU A 31 8.51 -6.45 -2.07
CA LEU A 31 9.05 -7.54 -1.25
C LEU A 31 10.58 -7.51 -1.23
N GLN A 32 11.21 -7.30 -2.39
CA GLN A 32 12.66 -7.20 -2.48
C GLN A 32 13.21 -5.98 -1.75
N ALA A 33 12.42 -4.92 -1.64
CA ALA A 33 12.80 -3.71 -0.91
C ALA A 33 12.62 -3.84 0.61
N GLY A 34 12.13 -4.98 1.10
CA GLY A 34 12.01 -5.25 2.53
C GLY A 34 10.61 -5.06 3.11
N PHE A 35 9.61 -4.81 2.29
CA PHE A 35 8.23 -4.76 2.76
C PHE A 35 7.62 -6.14 2.84
N THR A 36 6.67 -6.30 3.77
CA THR A 36 5.84 -7.50 3.87
C THR A 36 4.48 -7.18 3.27
N CYS A 37 3.99 -8.05 2.38
CA CYS A 37 2.69 -7.85 1.76
C CYS A 37 1.58 -8.41 2.66
N ASP A 38 0.62 -7.54 2.99
CA ASP A 38 -0.56 -7.89 3.76
C ASP A 38 -1.78 -7.38 2.98
N GLY A 39 -2.34 -8.24 2.15
CA GLY A 39 -3.40 -7.86 1.23
C GLY A 39 -2.90 -6.81 0.23
N ARG A 40 -3.43 -5.60 0.29
CA ARG A 40 -3.01 -4.49 -0.56
C ARG A 40 -2.06 -3.54 0.13
N ARG A 41 -1.65 -3.86 1.35
CA ARG A 41 -0.72 -3.06 2.13
C ARG A 41 0.66 -3.69 2.10
N PHE A 42 1.67 -2.84 2.03
CA PHE A 42 3.05 -3.24 2.17
C PHE A 42 3.57 -2.65 3.47
N VAL A 43 3.87 -3.50 4.43
CA VAL A 43 4.22 -3.09 5.80
C VAL A 43 5.72 -3.22 6.03
N SER A 44 6.29 -2.27 6.76
CA SER A 44 7.70 -2.28 7.12
C SER A 44 7.89 -1.69 8.52
N ASN A 45 9.07 -1.91 9.09
CA ASN A 45 9.48 -1.29 10.34
C ASN A 45 10.25 0.01 10.12
N LEU A 46 10.17 0.56 8.91
CA LEU A 46 10.83 1.81 8.55
C LEU A 46 10.07 3.01 9.09
N THR A 47 10.77 4.15 9.18
CA THR A 47 10.10 5.43 9.44
C THR A 47 9.27 5.85 8.22
N GLU A 48 8.36 6.81 8.42
CA GLU A 48 7.57 7.38 7.34
C GLU A 48 8.45 7.81 6.17
N SER A 49 9.48 8.61 6.44
CA SER A 49 10.38 9.12 5.41
C SER A 49 11.08 7.99 4.66
N GLN A 50 11.61 7.01 5.38
CA GLN A 50 12.31 5.88 4.78
C GLN A 50 11.37 5.01 3.94
N ALA A 51 10.19 4.70 4.48
CA ALA A 51 9.21 3.87 3.78
C ALA A 51 8.72 4.53 2.51
N CYS A 52 8.37 5.80 2.56
CA CYS A 52 7.88 6.54 1.40
C CYS A 52 8.97 6.67 0.33
N THR A 53 10.18 7.01 0.72
CA THR A 53 11.32 7.12 -0.22
C THR A 53 11.60 5.78 -0.89
N ARG A 54 11.59 4.70 -0.11
CA ARG A 54 11.86 3.36 -0.63
C ARG A 54 10.76 2.90 -1.58
N ALA A 55 9.50 3.14 -1.23
CA ALA A 55 8.38 2.79 -2.10
C ALA A 55 8.43 3.54 -3.43
N ARG A 56 8.69 4.84 -3.41
CA ARG A 56 8.85 5.62 -4.64
C ARG A 56 9.99 5.11 -5.50
N ARG A 57 11.10 4.72 -4.88
CA ARG A 57 12.24 4.16 -5.60
C ARG A 57 11.88 2.87 -6.30
N VAL A 58 11.09 2.00 -5.66
CA VAL A 58 10.62 0.77 -6.30
C VAL A 58 9.86 1.08 -7.59
N ILE A 59 8.95 2.04 -7.54
CA ILE A 59 8.16 2.41 -8.72
C ILE A 59 9.04 3.04 -9.80
N ASP A 60 9.93 3.94 -9.42
CA ASP A 60 10.85 4.60 -10.36
C ASP A 60 11.78 3.59 -11.03
N ASP A 61 12.28 2.61 -10.30
CA ASP A 61 13.14 1.56 -10.85
C ASP A 61 12.38 0.68 -11.85
N ILE A 62 11.12 0.40 -11.59
CA ILE A 62 10.28 -0.36 -12.53
C ILE A 62 10.06 0.46 -13.81
N GLU A 63 9.78 1.75 -13.70
CA GLU A 63 9.62 2.61 -14.86
C GLU A 63 10.89 2.68 -15.72
N ASP A 64 12.05 2.61 -15.09
CA ASP A 64 13.34 2.63 -15.79
C ASP A 64 13.69 1.29 -16.44
N HIS A 65 12.97 0.21 -16.12
CA HIS A 65 13.17 -1.09 -16.74
C HIS A 65 12.73 -1.06 -18.20
N LEU A 66 13.47 -1.78 -19.06
CA LEU A 66 13.23 -1.76 -20.50
C LEU A 66 11.79 -2.08 -20.91
N GLU A 67 11.15 -3.04 -20.24
CA GLU A 67 9.77 -3.44 -20.55
C GLU A 67 8.75 -2.38 -20.16
N TYR A 68 9.08 -1.57 -19.16
CA TYR A 68 8.15 -0.59 -18.59
C TYR A 68 8.59 0.84 -18.83
N HIS A 69 9.63 1.03 -19.62
CA HIS A 69 10.15 2.35 -19.94
C HIS A 69 9.06 3.20 -20.60
N ARG A 70 8.85 4.42 -20.08
CA ARG A 70 7.85 5.38 -20.54
C ARG A 70 6.40 4.98 -20.27
N LYS A 71 6.15 3.93 -19.49
CA LYS A 71 4.76 3.57 -19.14
C LYS A 71 4.14 4.47 -18.11
N HIS A 72 4.94 5.28 -17.40
CA HIS A 72 4.43 6.22 -16.40
C HIS A 72 3.52 5.53 -15.39
N LEU A 73 4.10 4.64 -14.58
CA LEU A 73 3.34 3.78 -13.66
C LEU A 73 2.39 4.55 -12.75
N TYR A 74 2.74 5.78 -12.38
CA TYR A 74 1.87 6.61 -11.54
C TYR A 74 0.50 6.87 -12.17
N ARG A 75 0.40 6.85 -13.50
CA ARG A 75 -0.86 7.02 -14.21
C ARG A 75 -1.76 5.79 -14.15
N PHE A 76 -1.19 4.62 -13.84
CA PHE A 76 -1.95 3.40 -13.64
C PHE A 76 -2.43 3.25 -12.21
N MET A 77 -2.04 4.14 -11.32
CA MET A 77 -2.40 4.07 -9.91
C MET A 77 -3.62 4.92 -9.61
N ARG A 78 -4.57 4.32 -8.90
CA ARG A 78 -5.68 5.05 -8.32
C ARG A 78 -5.30 5.61 -6.96
N ASP A 79 -4.57 4.83 -6.18
CA ASP A 79 -4.11 5.22 -4.85
C ASP A 79 -2.65 4.84 -4.66
N PHE A 80 -1.90 5.76 -4.08
CA PHE A 80 -0.54 5.51 -3.66
C PHE A 80 -0.27 6.40 -2.44
N TYR A 81 -0.42 5.82 -1.26
CA TYR A 81 -0.25 6.57 -0.02
C TYR A 81 0.33 5.68 1.08
N GLY A 82 0.76 6.32 2.16
CA GLY A 82 1.26 5.61 3.31
C GLY A 82 0.62 6.11 4.60
N PHE A 83 0.66 5.26 5.63
CA PHE A 83 0.19 5.63 6.95
C PHE A 83 0.92 4.84 8.04
N ASP A 84 1.00 5.44 9.22
CA ASP A 84 1.51 4.76 10.40
C ASP A 84 0.46 3.74 10.86
N THR A 85 0.87 2.48 11.02
CA THR A 85 -0.05 1.43 11.44
C THR A 85 -0.63 1.66 12.83
N ALA A 86 0.07 2.41 13.68
CA ALA A 86 -0.45 2.79 15.00
C ALA A 86 -1.65 3.73 14.92
N ALA A 87 -1.84 4.44 13.80
CA ALA A 87 -2.98 5.31 13.56
C ALA A 87 -4.22 4.56 13.08
N THR A 88 -4.09 3.26 12.79
CA THR A 88 -5.19 2.44 12.31
C THR A 88 -6.09 2.02 13.46
N THR A 89 -7.40 2.23 13.31
CA THR A 89 -8.38 1.73 14.28
C THR A 89 -8.80 0.31 13.88
N ASN A 90 -8.58 -0.63 14.77
CA ASN A 90 -9.00 -2.02 14.56
C ASN A 90 -10.39 -2.23 15.14
N LEU A 91 -11.38 -2.34 14.26
CA LEU A 91 -12.79 -2.50 14.67
C LEU A 91 -13.11 -3.90 15.15
N LEU A 92 -12.23 -4.87 14.93
CA LEU A 92 -12.40 -6.22 15.46
C LEU A 92 -12.02 -6.33 16.93
N VAL A 93 -11.20 -5.40 17.43
CA VAL A 93 -10.77 -5.36 18.83
C VAL A 93 -11.20 -4.00 19.39
N PRO A 94 -12.31 -3.93 20.12
CA PRO A 94 -12.78 -2.66 20.65
C PRO A 94 -11.85 -2.12 21.72
N GLY A 95 -11.57 -0.81 21.66
CA GLY A 95 -10.91 -0.10 22.75
C GLY A 95 -11.86 0.16 23.88
N LEU A 96 -11.35 0.72 25.00
CA LEU A 96 -12.18 1.02 26.16
C LEU A 96 -13.32 1.97 25.82
N ASP A 97 -13.03 3.04 25.08
CA ASP A 97 -14.03 4.02 24.69
C ASP A 97 -15.06 3.44 23.74
N GLU A 98 -14.62 2.59 22.82
CA GLU A 98 -15.50 1.90 21.90
C GLU A 98 -16.41 0.92 22.62
N MET A 99 -15.91 0.26 23.64
CA MET A 99 -16.71 -0.66 24.45
C MET A 99 -17.81 0.12 25.19
N GLU A 100 -17.48 1.26 25.75
CA GLU A 100 -18.48 2.09 26.44
C GLU A 100 -19.56 2.59 25.48
N VAL A 101 -19.16 3.08 24.32
CA VAL A 101 -20.10 3.54 23.30
C VAL A 101 -20.97 2.37 22.81
N ARG A 102 -20.36 1.23 22.59
CA ARG A 102 -21.07 0.04 22.12
C ARG A 102 -22.09 -0.44 23.13
N LEU A 103 -21.75 -0.46 24.39
CA LEU A 103 -22.68 -0.83 25.45
C LEU A 103 -23.84 0.16 25.53
N GLY A 104 -23.56 1.44 25.30
CA GLY A 104 -24.61 2.45 25.29
C GLY A 104 -25.52 2.40 24.08
N VAL A 105 -25.01 1.98 22.94
CA VAL A 105 -25.75 1.94 21.67
C VAL A 105 -26.50 0.63 21.47
N LEU A 106 -25.93 -0.48 21.90
CA LEU A 106 -26.50 -1.82 21.70
C LEU A 106 -27.57 -2.19 22.72
N VAL A 107 -27.69 -1.41 23.74
CA VAL A 107 -28.69 -1.63 24.78
C VAL A 107 -30.06 -1.12 24.35
#